data_1f189b5770aaab5f2b750c7c4cb7afd6
#
_entry.id   1f189b5770aaab5f2b750c7c4cb7afd6
#
_cell.length_a   1.000
_cell.length_b   1.000
_cell.length_c   1.000
_cell.angle_alpha   90.00
_cell.angle_beta   90.00
_cell.angle_gamma   90.00
#
_symmetry.space_group_name_H-M   'P 1'
#
loop_
_entity.id
_entity.type
_entity.pdbx_description
1 polymer ?
#
loop_
_entity_poly.entity_id
_entity_poly.type
_entity_poly.pdbx_seq_one_letter_code
_entity_poly.pdbx_strand_id
1 'polypeptide(L)'
;MGTGQRVGEPVCATAVPDPLQWLTAAKSAGMQGGIAVIKHHDGFCLWPTSTTKHNVTSSSNANAKETNVPRDFAAAAKKLGMKYGFYISPWDRNSPYWAEKDDDGNYTSTYTNDVFFKQCAEAATYGDDQFEMWFDGARGGSGHYGGKGGKRDIPNATTYYDIPNLRDSIHKVCPNIILWGEGGEARSIGNEAGWAGETNWAMGSGEYGDENGWQWHPGESDAKATTKGWFWHEGEGIYSAERLFQMYLETVGRNATFILNIPPDKTGKLPAQTVNRMKELGQMITNRLGNDLAKNAQVEASATRQAGASVSYEAGNVTDGDKNTYWATDDGTTSASLTFTWDTPQTLHYVSMMEFIRLGQRVKSFTIETSEDGTTFTRRGGNIKTTTIGYKRIVPLNGNTANSYDAGVKAKAVRITINDAKACPLLHTVSIY
;
A
#
# COMPACT_ATOMS: atom_id res chain seq x y z
N MET A 1 5.40 -23.81 -2.74
CA MET A 1 5.94 -25.08 -3.24
C MET A 1 5.06 -25.52 -4.38
N GLY A 2 5.42 -25.20 -5.60
CA GLY A 2 4.76 -25.69 -6.78
C GLY A 2 5.22 -27.09 -7.05
N THR A 3 4.48 -28.07 -6.60
CA THR A 3 4.57 -29.44 -7.09
C THR A 3 4.28 -29.40 -8.59
N GLY A 4 5.18 -30.03 -9.37
CA GLY A 4 5.18 -30.30 -10.80
C GLY A 4 3.86 -30.48 -11.52
N GLN A 5 2.93 -29.57 -11.36
CA GLN A 5 1.84 -29.43 -12.30
C GLN A 5 2.46 -28.96 -13.61
N ARG A 6 2.29 -29.75 -14.65
CA ARG A 6 2.37 -29.28 -16.03
C ARG A 6 1.83 -27.86 -16.02
N VAL A 7 2.41 -26.99 -16.83
CA VAL A 7 1.79 -25.74 -17.22
C VAL A 7 0.50 -26.17 -17.96
N GLY A 8 -0.44 -26.67 -17.17
CA GLY A 8 -1.79 -26.99 -17.60
C GLY A 8 -2.51 -25.67 -17.78
N GLU A 9 -3.52 -25.67 -18.59
CA GLU A 9 -4.39 -24.56 -18.77
C GLU A 9 -4.67 -23.90 -17.42
N PRO A 10 -4.47 -22.60 -17.28
CA PRO A 10 -4.71 -21.91 -16.03
C PRO A 10 -6.15 -22.18 -15.59
N VAL A 11 -6.39 -22.18 -14.29
CA VAL A 11 -7.72 -22.33 -13.68
C VAL A 11 -8.73 -21.32 -14.27
N CYS A 12 -8.24 -20.24 -14.86
CA CYS A 12 -9.02 -19.29 -15.67
C CYS A 12 -9.62 -19.86 -16.96
N ALA A 13 -9.30 -21.08 -17.36
CA ALA A 13 -9.86 -21.68 -18.60
C ALA A 13 -11.38 -21.80 -18.59
N THR A 14 -12.01 -21.84 -17.42
CA THR A 14 -13.48 -21.87 -17.25
C THR A 14 -14.05 -20.63 -16.59
N ALA A 15 -13.20 -19.77 -16.05
CA ALA A 15 -13.62 -18.59 -15.32
C ALA A 15 -14.01 -17.44 -16.24
N VAL A 16 -15.00 -16.67 -15.85
CA VAL A 16 -15.29 -15.34 -16.41
C VAL A 16 -14.91 -14.32 -15.33
N PRO A 17 -13.74 -13.68 -15.43
CA PRO A 17 -13.32 -12.66 -14.46
C PRO A 17 -14.37 -11.56 -14.31
N ASP A 18 -14.65 -11.16 -13.07
CA ASP A 18 -15.60 -10.09 -12.76
C ASP A 18 -14.92 -8.95 -11.98
N PRO A 19 -14.08 -8.12 -12.64
CA PRO A 19 -13.38 -7.01 -12.02
C PRO A 19 -14.30 -6.02 -11.30
N LEU A 20 -15.53 -5.84 -11.78
CA LEU A 20 -16.49 -4.95 -11.12
C LEU A 20 -16.89 -5.50 -9.74
N GLN A 21 -17.11 -6.80 -9.62
CA GLN A 21 -17.40 -7.43 -8.33
C GLN A 21 -16.21 -7.37 -7.38
N TRP A 22 -14.97 -7.58 -7.89
CA TRP A 22 -13.75 -7.50 -7.09
C TRP A 22 -13.57 -6.11 -6.48
N LEU A 23 -13.61 -5.07 -7.32
CA LEU A 23 -13.42 -3.69 -6.89
C LEU A 23 -14.60 -3.17 -6.05
N THR A 24 -15.83 -3.65 -6.28
CA THR A 24 -16.98 -3.32 -5.42
C THR A 24 -16.76 -3.85 -4.01
N ALA A 25 -16.25 -5.08 -3.85
CA ALA A 25 -15.92 -5.63 -2.55
C ALA A 25 -14.75 -4.86 -1.90
N ALA A 26 -13.68 -4.58 -2.64
CA ALA A 26 -12.56 -3.77 -2.15
C ALA A 26 -13.00 -2.38 -1.68
N LYS A 27 -13.85 -1.70 -2.46
CA LYS A 27 -14.42 -0.39 -2.11
C LYS A 27 -15.25 -0.45 -0.82
N SER A 28 -15.98 -1.54 -0.60
CA SER A 28 -16.76 -1.72 0.63
C SER A 28 -15.89 -1.83 1.89
N ALA A 29 -14.62 -2.23 1.76
CA ALA A 29 -13.62 -2.21 2.83
C ALA A 29 -12.95 -0.83 3.03
N GLY A 30 -13.28 0.18 2.21
CA GLY A 30 -12.64 1.50 2.22
C GLY A 30 -11.35 1.58 1.41
N MET A 31 -11.04 0.57 0.59
CA MET A 31 -9.85 0.59 -0.27
C MET A 31 -9.99 1.67 -1.35
N GLN A 32 -8.89 2.37 -1.63
CA GLN A 32 -8.87 3.50 -2.57
C GLN A 32 -8.57 3.08 -4.01
N GLY A 33 -8.03 1.89 -4.19
CA GLY A 33 -7.66 1.35 -5.49
C GLY A 33 -7.47 -0.15 -5.46
N GLY A 34 -7.12 -0.71 -6.60
CA GLY A 34 -6.77 -2.11 -6.76
C GLY A 34 -5.66 -2.32 -7.77
N ILE A 35 -4.91 -3.40 -7.61
CA ILE A 35 -3.87 -3.85 -8.52
C ILE A 35 -4.27 -5.23 -9.02
N ALA A 36 -4.56 -5.36 -10.32
CA ALA A 36 -4.87 -6.65 -10.90
C ALA A 36 -3.59 -7.41 -11.25
N VAL A 37 -3.49 -8.66 -10.82
CA VAL A 37 -2.45 -9.58 -11.30
C VAL A 37 -2.80 -10.01 -12.72
N ILE A 38 -2.14 -9.41 -13.72
CA ILE A 38 -2.41 -9.69 -15.13
C ILE A 38 -1.41 -10.66 -15.76
N LYS A 39 -0.23 -10.82 -15.14
CA LYS A 39 0.75 -11.86 -15.43
C LYS A 39 1.52 -12.21 -14.16
N HIS A 40 1.49 -13.47 -13.75
CA HIS A 40 2.30 -13.98 -12.64
C HIS A 40 3.58 -14.68 -13.16
N HIS A 41 4.35 -15.31 -12.27
CA HIS A 41 5.62 -16.00 -12.60
C HIS A 41 5.49 -17.13 -13.62
N ASP A 42 4.31 -17.69 -13.82
CA ASP A 42 4.04 -18.72 -14.85
C ASP A 42 4.09 -18.15 -16.27
N GLY A 43 4.11 -16.82 -16.41
CA GLY A 43 4.18 -16.11 -17.69
C GLY A 43 2.86 -16.04 -18.45
N PHE A 44 1.74 -16.57 -17.89
CA PHE A 44 0.46 -16.51 -18.57
C PHE A 44 -0.15 -15.11 -18.49
N CYS A 45 -0.45 -14.54 -19.65
CA CYS A 45 -0.99 -13.19 -19.76
C CYS A 45 -2.53 -13.21 -19.82
N LEU A 46 -3.17 -12.46 -18.91
CA LEU A 46 -4.63 -12.33 -18.82
C LEU A 46 -5.20 -11.28 -19.80
N TRP A 47 -4.46 -11.02 -20.89
CA TRP A 47 -4.88 -10.15 -22.00
C TRP A 47 -4.28 -10.68 -23.32
N PRO A 48 -4.82 -10.28 -24.49
CA PRO A 48 -4.34 -10.71 -25.80
C PRO A 48 -3.02 -9.99 -26.18
N THR A 49 -1.94 -10.27 -25.44
CA THR A 49 -0.61 -9.71 -25.74
C THR A 49 -0.08 -10.21 -27.07
N SER A 50 0.68 -9.34 -27.77
CA SER A 50 1.37 -9.70 -28.99
C SER A 50 2.69 -10.47 -28.76
N THR A 51 3.21 -10.48 -27.52
CA THR A 51 4.56 -10.93 -27.19
C THR A 51 4.69 -12.45 -27.03
N THR A 52 3.62 -13.13 -26.73
CA THR A 52 3.59 -14.59 -26.49
C THR A 52 2.24 -15.18 -26.84
N LYS A 53 2.24 -16.47 -27.22
CA LYS A 53 1.01 -17.26 -27.34
C LYS A 53 0.51 -17.79 -25.99
N HIS A 54 1.30 -17.67 -24.93
CA HIS A 54 0.92 -18.08 -23.58
C HIS A 54 0.02 -17.00 -22.93
N ASN A 55 -1.17 -16.84 -23.49
CA ASN A 55 -2.15 -15.84 -23.10
C ASN A 55 -3.58 -16.33 -23.30
N VAL A 56 -4.57 -15.55 -22.90
CA VAL A 56 -6.00 -15.86 -22.93
C VAL A 56 -6.52 -16.31 -24.31
N THR A 57 -5.96 -15.80 -25.41
CA THR A 57 -6.42 -16.16 -26.76
C THR A 57 -6.10 -17.60 -27.16
N SER A 58 -5.15 -18.24 -26.48
CA SER A 58 -4.73 -19.63 -26.69
C SER A 58 -5.50 -20.61 -25.80
N SER A 59 -6.42 -20.13 -24.98
CA SER A 59 -7.26 -21.01 -24.15
C SER A 59 -8.20 -21.85 -25.02
N SER A 60 -8.43 -23.09 -24.62
CA SER A 60 -9.44 -23.96 -25.22
C SER A 60 -10.87 -23.51 -24.93
N ASN A 61 -11.07 -22.69 -23.88
CA ASN A 61 -12.37 -22.12 -23.52
C ASN A 61 -12.70 -20.89 -24.36
N ALA A 62 -13.83 -20.92 -25.07
CA ALA A 62 -14.30 -19.81 -25.90
C ALA A 62 -14.46 -18.50 -25.10
N ASN A 63 -14.98 -18.58 -23.85
CA ASN A 63 -15.17 -17.40 -23.01
C ASN A 63 -13.84 -16.77 -22.58
N ALA A 64 -12.78 -17.56 -22.36
CA ALA A 64 -11.47 -17.05 -22.00
C ALA A 64 -10.82 -16.27 -23.15
N LYS A 65 -11.13 -16.58 -24.41
CA LYS A 65 -10.60 -15.88 -25.59
C LYS A 65 -11.07 -14.42 -25.68
N GLU A 66 -12.22 -14.11 -25.13
CA GLU A 66 -12.79 -12.75 -25.06
C GLU A 66 -12.29 -11.97 -23.83
N THR A 67 -11.56 -12.64 -22.93
CA THR A 67 -11.09 -12.05 -21.69
C THR A 67 -9.98 -11.03 -21.94
N ASN A 68 -10.12 -9.87 -21.31
CA ASN A 68 -9.07 -8.86 -21.24
C ASN A 68 -9.14 -8.20 -19.88
N VAL A 69 -8.49 -8.85 -18.88
CA VAL A 69 -8.56 -8.42 -17.48
C VAL A 69 -8.09 -6.97 -17.29
N PRO A 70 -6.95 -6.51 -17.85
CA PRO A 70 -6.55 -5.11 -17.66
C PRO A 70 -7.57 -4.11 -18.21
N ARG A 71 -8.17 -4.36 -19.39
CA ARG A 71 -9.22 -3.52 -19.96
C ARG A 71 -10.44 -3.44 -19.01
N ASP A 72 -10.92 -4.60 -18.59
CA ASP A 72 -12.16 -4.71 -17.84
C ASP A 72 -11.97 -4.20 -16.39
N PHE A 73 -10.77 -4.39 -15.83
CA PHE A 73 -10.40 -3.88 -14.51
C PHE A 73 -10.29 -2.35 -14.51
N ALA A 74 -9.62 -1.76 -15.50
CA ALA A 74 -9.54 -0.31 -15.66
C ALA A 74 -10.93 0.32 -15.81
N ALA A 75 -11.79 -0.28 -16.65
CA ALA A 75 -13.17 0.18 -16.83
C ALA A 75 -14.00 0.11 -15.54
N ALA A 76 -13.85 -0.98 -14.78
CA ALA A 76 -14.53 -1.15 -13.49
C ALA A 76 -14.03 -0.14 -12.45
N ALA A 77 -12.73 0.10 -12.37
CA ALA A 77 -12.14 1.08 -11.47
C ALA A 77 -12.65 2.50 -11.77
N LYS A 78 -12.63 2.92 -13.03
CA LYS A 78 -13.18 4.22 -13.47
C LYS A 78 -14.65 4.36 -13.12
N LYS A 79 -15.47 3.32 -13.36
CA LYS A 79 -16.89 3.31 -12.99
C LYS A 79 -17.11 3.51 -11.48
N LEU A 80 -16.22 2.97 -10.66
CA LEU A 80 -16.32 3.05 -9.20
C LEU A 80 -15.61 4.28 -8.62
N GLY A 81 -14.89 5.07 -9.42
CA GLY A 81 -14.07 6.18 -8.95
C GLY A 81 -12.89 5.71 -8.09
N MET A 82 -12.34 4.53 -8.38
CA MET A 82 -11.18 3.95 -7.71
C MET A 82 -9.92 4.10 -8.56
N LYS A 83 -8.77 4.16 -7.90
CA LYS A 83 -7.48 4.04 -8.57
C LYS A 83 -7.25 2.60 -9.02
N TYR A 84 -6.42 2.41 -10.04
CA TYR A 84 -6.07 1.07 -10.52
C TYR A 84 -4.62 0.99 -10.99
N GLY A 85 -4.09 -0.21 -10.95
CA GLY A 85 -2.78 -0.57 -11.42
C GLY A 85 -2.69 -2.02 -11.82
N PHE A 86 -1.52 -2.45 -12.29
CA PHE A 86 -1.31 -3.81 -12.76
C PHE A 86 -0.04 -4.42 -12.18
N TYR A 87 -0.17 -5.67 -11.76
CA TYR A 87 0.95 -6.52 -11.41
C TYR A 87 1.39 -7.30 -12.65
N ILE A 88 2.64 -7.16 -13.03
CA ILE A 88 3.27 -7.89 -14.14
C ILE A 88 4.58 -8.47 -13.63
N SER A 89 4.61 -9.79 -13.40
CA SER A 89 5.85 -10.43 -12.99
C SER A 89 6.94 -10.25 -14.05
N PRO A 90 8.10 -9.68 -13.70
CA PRO A 90 9.23 -9.65 -14.62
C PRO A 90 9.84 -11.04 -14.81
N TRP A 91 9.73 -11.93 -13.81
CA TRP A 91 10.15 -13.32 -13.96
C TRP A 91 9.11 -14.10 -14.76
N ASP A 92 9.57 -14.82 -15.80
CA ASP A 92 8.72 -15.61 -16.69
C ASP A 92 9.26 -17.04 -16.78
N ARG A 93 8.63 -17.94 -16.03
CA ARG A 93 9.00 -19.37 -15.95
C ARG A 93 8.69 -20.12 -17.24
N ASN A 94 7.90 -19.55 -18.14
CA ASN A 94 7.52 -20.17 -19.42
C ASN A 94 8.38 -19.71 -20.58
N SER A 95 8.79 -18.44 -20.60
CA SER A 95 9.52 -17.86 -21.71
C SER A 95 10.90 -18.52 -21.95
N PRO A 96 11.22 -18.95 -23.19
CA PRO A 96 12.55 -19.44 -23.51
C PRO A 96 13.63 -18.37 -23.38
N TYR A 97 13.28 -17.11 -23.54
CA TYR A 97 14.18 -15.96 -23.58
C TYR A 97 14.53 -15.42 -22.19
N TRP A 98 13.75 -15.79 -21.14
CA TRP A 98 14.03 -15.29 -19.79
C TRP A 98 15.35 -15.85 -19.27
N ALA A 99 16.27 -14.97 -18.85
CA ALA A 99 17.62 -15.30 -18.42
C ALA A 99 18.35 -16.21 -19.43
N GLU A 100 18.07 -16.04 -20.70
CA GLU A 100 18.81 -16.68 -21.79
C GLU A 100 20.21 -16.08 -21.90
N LYS A 101 21.18 -16.92 -22.20
CA LYS A 101 22.57 -16.52 -22.40
C LYS A 101 23.02 -16.82 -23.82
N ASP A 102 23.87 -15.96 -24.35
CA ASP A 102 24.60 -16.19 -25.59
C ASP A 102 25.73 -17.21 -25.42
N ASP A 103 26.47 -17.51 -26.49
CA ASP A 103 27.58 -18.45 -26.50
C ASP A 103 28.76 -18.00 -25.63
N ASP A 104 28.87 -16.70 -25.34
CA ASP A 104 29.91 -16.14 -24.47
C ASP A 104 29.46 -16.13 -22.98
N GLY A 105 28.25 -16.57 -22.67
CA GLY A 105 27.68 -16.63 -21.32
C GLY A 105 27.05 -15.34 -20.81
N ASN A 106 26.90 -14.32 -21.65
CA ASN A 106 26.23 -13.06 -21.31
C ASN A 106 24.71 -13.21 -21.45
N TYR A 107 23.96 -12.48 -20.61
CA TYR A 107 22.51 -12.43 -20.75
C TYR A 107 22.10 -11.69 -22.00
N THR A 108 21.20 -12.29 -22.80
CA THR A 108 20.60 -11.63 -23.95
C THR A 108 19.56 -10.59 -23.49
N SER A 109 19.36 -9.55 -24.29
CA SER A 109 18.32 -8.53 -24.05
C SER A 109 16.97 -8.90 -24.68
N THR A 110 16.84 -10.04 -25.31
CA THR A 110 15.63 -10.45 -26.05
C THR A 110 14.39 -10.45 -25.15
N TYR A 111 14.49 -11.05 -23.96
CA TYR A 111 13.36 -11.06 -23.05
C TYR A 111 12.97 -9.65 -22.59
N THR A 112 13.94 -8.85 -22.18
CA THR A 112 13.70 -7.50 -21.69
C THR A 112 13.04 -6.63 -22.77
N ASN A 113 13.59 -6.59 -23.98
CA ASN A 113 13.16 -5.67 -25.04
C ASN A 113 11.91 -6.16 -25.77
N ASP A 114 11.85 -7.46 -26.09
CA ASP A 114 10.82 -8.00 -26.97
C ASP A 114 9.63 -8.62 -26.23
N VAL A 115 9.76 -8.88 -24.94
CA VAL A 115 8.70 -9.46 -24.14
C VAL A 115 8.30 -8.50 -23.03
N PHE A 116 9.16 -8.26 -22.03
CA PHE A 116 8.78 -7.57 -20.81
C PHE A 116 8.43 -6.10 -21.03
N PHE A 117 9.27 -5.34 -21.75
CA PHE A 117 8.99 -3.93 -22.06
C PHE A 117 7.71 -3.77 -22.89
N LYS A 118 7.50 -4.66 -23.87
CA LYS A 118 6.28 -4.62 -24.68
C LYS A 118 5.04 -4.93 -23.86
N GLN A 119 5.11 -5.90 -22.94
CA GLN A 119 4.00 -6.22 -22.03
C GLN A 119 3.68 -5.04 -21.11
N CYS A 120 4.68 -4.40 -20.54
CA CYS A 120 4.48 -3.20 -19.72
C CYS A 120 3.91 -2.02 -20.54
N ALA A 121 4.40 -1.83 -21.78
CA ALA A 121 3.87 -0.80 -22.68
C ALA A 121 2.41 -1.08 -23.06
N GLU A 122 2.07 -2.34 -23.41
CA GLU A 122 0.68 -2.74 -23.65
C GLU A 122 -0.21 -2.45 -22.43
N ALA A 123 0.23 -2.81 -21.22
CA ALA A 123 -0.51 -2.54 -19.99
C ALA A 123 -0.69 -1.03 -19.74
N ALA A 124 0.31 -0.22 -20.03
CA ALA A 124 0.24 1.23 -19.89
C ALA A 124 -0.83 1.86 -20.82
N THR A 125 -1.17 1.22 -21.94
CA THR A 125 -2.21 1.74 -22.86
C THR A 125 -3.64 1.63 -22.34
N TYR A 126 -3.90 0.89 -21.26
CA TYR A 126 -5.25 0.77 -20.68
C TYR A 126 -5.68 2.01 -19.88
N GLY A 127 -4.86 3.04 -19.80
CA GLY A 127 -5.17 4.37 -19.31
C GLY A 127 -3.94 5.08 -18.73
N ASP A 128 -3.92 6.39 -18.87
CA ASP A 128 -2.85 7.28 -18.41
C ASP A 128 -2.97 7.67 -16.92
N ASP A 129 -4.04 7.24 -16.27
CA ASP A 129 -4.39 7.50 -14.87
C ASP A 129 -4.11 6.30 -13.94
N GLN A 130 -3.32 5.32 -14.39
CA GLN A 130 -2.83 4.23 -13.55
C GLN A 130 -1.99 4.79 -12.41
N PHE A 131 -2.18 4.25 -11.18
CA PHE A 131 -1.40 4.72 -10.05
C PHE A 131 -0.15 3.88 -9.79
N GLU A 132 -0.13 2.61 -10.23
CA GLU A 132 0.98 1.71 -9.92
C GLU A 132 1.13 0.57 -10.93
N MET A 133 2.39 0.21 -11.21
CA MET A 133 2.77 -1.01 -11.88
C MET A 133 3.71 -1.80 -10.96
N TRP A 134 3.33 -3.04 -10.65
CA TRP A 134 3.93 -3.83 -9.58
C TRP A 134 4.76 -5.00 -10.15
N PHE A 135 6.04 -5.06 -9.81
CA PHE A 135 7.01 -6.03 -10.31
C PHE A 135 7.54 -6.92 -9.19
N ASP A 136 7.13 -8.17 -9.18
CA ASP A 136 7.47 -9.16 -8.16
C ASP A 136 8.30 -10.32 -8.73
N GLY A 137 9.00 -11.03 -7.84
CA GLY A 137 9.69 -12.26 -8.12
C GLY A 137 10.81 -12.10 -9.14
N ALA A 138 11.57 -11.05 -9.04
CA ALA A 138 12.43 -10.59 -10.11
C ALA A 138 13.65 -11.45 -10.43
N ARG A 139 14.14 -12.31 -9.50
CA ARG A 139 15.47 -12.93 -9.63
C ARG A 139 15.50 -14.37 -10.14
N GLY A 140 14.35 -15.05 -10.22
CA GLY A 140 14.22 -16.32 -10.89
C GLY A 140 14.03 -17.56 -10.02
N GLY A 141 14.25 -18.71 -10.62
CA GLY A 141 14.04 -20.03 -10.03
C GLY A 141 13.81 -21.14 -11.06
N SER A 142 13.17 -22.23 -10.65
CA SER A 142 12.83 -23.34 -11.53
C SER A 142 11.67 -23.00 -12.47
N GLY A 143 11.78 -23.37 -13.75
CA GLY A 143 10.79 -23.08 -14.77
C GLY A 143 10.80 -24.02 -15.95
N HIS A 144 9.88 -23.81 -16.89
CA HIS A 144 9.72 -24.56 -18.13
C HIS A 144 10.66 -24.06 -19.23
N TYR A 145 10.82 -22.74 -19.33
CA TYR A 145 11.76 -22.04 -20.22
C TYR A 145 11.72 -22.53 -21.68
N GLY A 146 10.53 -22.55 -22.26
CA GLY A 146 10.34 -23.02 -23.65
C GLY A 146 10.51 -24.52 -23.82
N GLY A 147 10.31 -25.34 -22.79
CA GLY A 147 10.45 -26.79 -22.83
C GLY A 147 11.82 -27.33 -22.43
N LYS A 148 12.79 -26.45 -22.21
CA LYS A 148 14.16 -26.88 -21.79
C LYS A 148 14.22 -27.28 -20.32
N GLY A 149 13.29 -26.77 -19.49
CA GLY A 149 13.29 -27.02 -18.03
C GLY A 149 14.51 -26.44 -17.32
N GLY A 150 14.54 -26.58 -15.99
CA GLY A 150 15.73 -26.25 -15.20
C GLY A 150 15.54 -25.01 -14.32
N LYS A 151 16.65 -24.56 -13.72
CA LYS A 151 16.72 -23.37 -12.89
C LYS A 151 17.50 -22.30 -13.63
N ARG A 152 16.93 -21.10 -13.66
CA ARG A 152 17.59 -19.88 -14.17
C ARG A 152 17.51 -18.79 -13.12
N ASP A 153 18.56 -18.02 -12.97
CA ASP A 153 18.64 -16.90 -12.02
C ASP A 153 19.36 -15.74 -12.69
N ILE A 154 19.05 -14.52 -12.26
CA ILE A 154 19.75 -13.30 -12.63
C ILE A 154 20.38 -12.66 -11.39
N PRO A 155 21.56 -12.05 -11.49
CA PRO A 155 22.26 -11.51 -10.32
C PRO A 155 21.68 -10.16 -9.86
N ASN A 156 21.19 -9.36 -10.80
CA ASN A 156 20.68 -8.00 -10.56
C ASN A 156 19.48 -7.71 -11.45
N ALA A 157 18.32 -7.54 -10.83
CA ALA A 157 17.07 -7.30 -11.54
C ALA A 157 17.03 -5.89 -12.18
N THR A 158 17.52 -4.88 -11.48
CA THR A 158 17.53 -3.49 -11.98
C THR A 158 18.28 -3.40 -13.29
N THR A 159 19.46 -4.02 -13.39
CA THR A 159 20.28 -4.03 -14.60
C THR A 159 19.73 -4.97 -15.67
N TYR A 160 19.33 -6.18 -15.31
CA TYR A 160 18.83 -7.16 -16.28
C TYR A 160 17.55 -6.70 -16.98
N TYR A 161 16.61 -6.12 -16.24
CA TYR A 161 15.35 -5.61 -16.80
C TYR A 161 15.47 -4.15 -17.28
N ASP A 162 16.62 -3.52 -17.15
CA ASP A 162 16.82 -2.11 -17.51
C ASP A 162 15.72 -1.19 -16.94
N ILE A 163 15.47 -1.34 -15.62
CA ILE A 163 14.38 -0.65 -14.92
C ILE A 163 14.40 0.88 -15.13
N PRO A 164 15.56 1.58 -15.16
CA PRO A 164 15.57 3.01 -15.44
C PRO A 164 14.94 3.37 -16.79
N ASN A 165 15.31 2.68 -17.86
CA ASN A 165 14.75 2.94 -19.20
C ASN A 165 13.27 2.51 -19.30
N LEU A 166 12.90 1.42 -18.65
CA LEU A 166 11.51 1.00 -18.53
C LEU A 166 10.67 2.07 -17.85
N ARG A 167 11.12 2.57 -16.71
CA ARG A 167 10.46 3.65 -15.96
C ARG A 167 10.26 4.88 -16.84
N ASP A 168 11.34 5.36 -17.47
CA ASP A 168 11.29 6.56 -18.31
C ASP A 168 10.34 6.38 -19.50
N SER A 169 10.22 5.16 -20.02
CA SER A 169 9.29 4.83 -21.10
C SER A 169 7.83 4.80 -20.63
N ILE A 170 7.57 4.24 -19.47
CA ILE A 170 6.21 4.17 -18.89
C ILE A 170 5.74 5.56 -18.45
N HIS A 171 6.60 6.38 -17.84
CA HIS A 171 6.26 7.75 -17.44
C HIS A 171 5.92 8.67 -18.62
N LYS A 172 6.33 8.37 -19.84
CA LYS A 172 5.88 9.11 -21.04
C LYS A 172 4.40 8.88 -21.34
N VAL A 173 3.85 7.73 -20.97
CA VAL A 173 2.45 7.35 -21.18
C VAL A 173 1.61 7.59 -19.92
N CYS A 174 2.15 7.23 -18.78
CA CYS A 174 1.51 7.36 -17.46
C CYS A 174 2.40 8.20 -16.53
N PRO A 175 2.36 9.56 -16.58
CA PRO A 175 3.33 10.41 -15.89
C PRO A 175 3.34 10.29 -14.36
N ASN A 176 2.24 9.86 -13.77
CA ASN A 176 2.05 9.80 -12.32
C ASN A 176 2.05 8.37 -11.76
N ILE A 177 2.39 7.38 -12.59
CA ILE A 177 2.45 6.00 -12.14
C ILE A 177 3.65 5.78 -11.22
N ILE A 178 3.50 4.92 -10.23
CA ILE A 178 4.59 4.43 -9.38
C ILE A 178 5.01 3.04 -9.86
N LEU A 179 6.30 2.82 -10.03
CA LEU A 179 6.83 1.48 -10.28
C LEU A 179 7.28 0.88 -8.95
N TRP A 180 6.63 -0.21 -8.54
CA TRP A 180 7.02 -0.95 -7.35
C TRP A 180 7.94 -2.12 -7.70
N GLY A 181 8.93 -2.37 -6.87
CA GLY A 181 9.85 -3.51 -7.00
C GLY A 181 11.31 -3.10 -6.95
N GLU A 182 12.21 -4.04 -7.26
CA GLU A 182 13.66 -3.79 -7.22
C GLU A 182 14.07 -2.74 -8.28
N GLY A 183 14.65 -1.64 -7.82
CA GLY A 183 14.99 -0.50 -8.68
C GLY A 183 13.80 0.43 -9.00
N GLY A 184 12.64 0.18 -8.37
CA GLY A 184 11.44 0.99 -8.52
C GLY A 184 11.41 2.26 -7.66
N GLU A 185 10.22 2.83 -7.52
CA GLU A 185 9.95 4.12 -6.87
C GLU A 185 9.23 3.95 -5.51
N ALA A 186 8.77 2.75 -5.22
CA ALA A 186 8.26 2.33 -3.91
C ALA A 186 8.97 1.03 -3.49
N ARG A 187 9.12 0.85 -2.19
CA ARG A 187 9.86 -0.28 -1.61
C ARG A 187 8.97 -1.24 -0.86
N SER A 188 9.34 -2.52 -0.83
CA SER A 188 8.76 -3.47 0.09
C SER A 188 9.19 -3.17 1.54
N ILE A 189 8.26 -3.35 2.48
CA ILE A 189 8.57 -3.38 3.92
C ILE A 189 9.38 -4.63 4.30
N GLY A 190 9.48 -5.63 3.42
CA GLY A 190 10.32 -6.82 3.64
C GLY A 190 9.60 -8.00 4.30
N ASN A 191 8.30 -7.91 4.55
CA ASN A 191 7.48 -9.02 5.03
C ASN A 191 6.12 -9.07 4.32
N GLU A 192 5.48 -10.24 4.33
CA GLU A 192 4.16 -10.50 3.75
C GLU A 192 3.08 -10.72 4.84
N ALA A 193 3.29 -10.15 6.01
CA ALA A 193 2.45 -10.41 7.19
C ALA A 193 1.51 -9.24 7.54
N GLY A 194 1.57 -8.15 6.78
CA GLY A 194 0.69 -7.00 6.96
C GLY A 194 1.07 -6.15 8.16
N TRP A 195 2.35 -5.83 8.32
CA TRP A 195 2.81 -4.86 9.31
C TRP A 195 4.03 -4.07 8.82
N ALA A 196 4.15 -2.85 9.27
CA ALA A 196 5.31 -2.00 9.13
C ALA A 196 5.90 -1.68 10.51
N GLY A 197 7.17 -1.32 10.56
CA GLY A 197 7.83 -0.85 11.79
C GLY A 197 7.17 0.41 12.34
N GLU A 198 7.23 0.59 13.65
CA GLU A 198 6.75 1.83 14.30
C GLU A 198 7.61 3.04 13.92
N THR A 199 8.89 2.80 13.59
CA THR A 199 9.75 3.75 12.87
C THR A 199 9.69 3.40 11.39
N ASN A 200 9.18 4.30 10.56
CA ASN A 200 9.06 4.09 9.13
C ASN A 200 9.25 5.40 8.37
N TRP A 201 10.44 5.55 7.77
CA TRP A 201 10.77 6.68 6.92
C TRP A 201 10.36 6.41 5.48
N ALA A 202 9.76 7.40 4.83
CA ALA A 202 9.41 7.30 3.40
C ALA A 202 10.59 7.70 2.48
N MET A 203 11.80 7.56 2.96
CA MET A 203 13.06 7.91 2.28
C MET A 203 14.02 6.73 2.31
N GLY A 204 14.89 6.62 1.30
CA GLY A 204 15.94 5.61 1.26
C GLY A 204 15.44 4.18 1.05
N SER A 205 16.14 3.20 1.60
CA SER A 205 15.89 1.78 1.40
C SER A 205 15.80 1.01 2.73
N GLY A 206 15.56 -0.30 2.65
CA GLY A 206 15.42 -1.18 3.81
C GLY A 206 14.03 -1.16 4.45
N GLU A 207 13.82 -2.04 5.40
CA GLU A 207 12.52 -2.28 6.06
C GLU A 207 11.92 -1.00 6.69
N TYR A 208 12.76 -0.21 7.36
CA TYR A 208 12.34 1.00 8.09
C TYR A 208 12.58 2.31 7.32
N GLY A 209 13.08 2.23 6.08
CA GLY A 209 13.59 3.39 5.37
C GLY A 209 14.84 3.97 6.02
N ASP A 210 15.22 5.18 5.63
CA ASP A 210 16.41 5.85 6.13
C ASP A 210 16.09 7.29 6.54
N GLU A 211 16.35 7.63 7.81
CA GLU A 211 16.18 9.00 8.32
C GLU A 211 16.98 10.03 7.50
N ASN A 212 18.16 9.64 7.04
CA ASN A 212 19.07 10.49 6.26
C ASN A 212 18.98 10.25 4.75
N GLY A 213 18.04 9.40 4.31
CA GLY A 213 17.81 9.15 2.90
C GLY A 213 17.44 10.44 2.15
N TRP A 214 17.91 10.54 0.92
CA TRP A 214 17.66 11.70 0.05
C TRP A 214 16.63 11.41 -1.04
N GLN A 215 16.37 10.12 -1.34
CA GLN A 215 15.40 9.69 -2.33
C GLN A 215 14.07 9.35 -1.66
N TRP A 216 12.97 9.93 -2.18
CA TRP A 216 11.63 9.55 -1.78
C TRP A 216 11.34 8.13 -2.24
N HIS A 217 11.03 7.24 -1.30
CA HIS A 217 10.87 5.80 -1.53
C HIS A 217 9.93 5.21 -0.48
N PRO A 218 8.61 5.48 -0.57
CA PRO A 218 7.65 5.07 0.44
C PRO A 218 7.55 3.56 0.54
N GLY A 219 7.25 3.07 1.73
CA GLY A 219 7.11 1.64 2.00
C GLY A 219 5.72 1.12 1.71
N GLU A 220 5.63 -0.06 1.11
CA GLU A 220 4.42 -0.84 0.95
C GLU A 220 4.51 -2.14 1.72
N SER A 221 3.42 -2.50 2.39
CA SER A 221 3.28 -3.74 3.14
C SER A 221 2.15 -4.55 2.53
N ASP A 222 2.47 -5.73 2.07
CA ASP A 222 1.53 -6.65 1.48
C ASP A 222 1.17 -7.79 2.45
N ALA A 223 -0.07 -8.28 2.33
CA ALA A 223 -0.57 -9.41 3.09
C ALA A 223 -1.74 -10.09 2.38
N LYS A 224 -2.02 -11.30 2.82
CA LYS A 224 -3.19 -12.07 2.36
C LYS A 224 -4.37 -11.83 3.29
N ALA A 225 -5.57 -11.68 2.75
CA ALA A 225 -6.79 -11.78 3.53
C ALA A 225 -7.12 -13.25 3.90
N THR A 226 -6.56 -14.20 3.17
CA THR A 226 -6.79 -15.63 3.24
C THR A 226 -5.71 -16.35 4.04
N THR A 227 -6.02 -17.54 4.56
CA THR A 227 -5.14 -18.25 5.52
C THR A 227 -4.15 -19.21 4.87
N LYS A 228 -4.38 -19.65 3.62
CA LYS A 228 -3.54 -20.68 2.98
C LYS A 228 -2.50 -20.11 2.01
N GLY A 229 -2.89 -19.27 1.07
CA GLY A 229 -1.98 -18.83 0.02
C GLY A 229 -2.37 -17.50 -0.62
N TRP A 230 -1.56 -17.07 -1.59
CA TRP A 230 -1.81 -15.87 -2.38
C TRP A 230 -2.92 -16.09 -3.43
N PHE A 231 -3.02 -17.32 -3.93
CA PHE A 231 -4.09 -17.75 -4.83
C PHE A 231 -5.20 -18.43 -4.06
N TRP A 232 -6.38 -18.50 -4.65
CA TRP A 232 -7.52 -19.20 -4.07
C TRP A 232 -7.27 -20.71 -3.93
N HIS A 233 -7.71 -21.27 -2.83
CA HIS A 233 -7.71 -22.71 -2.56
C HIS A 233 -9.08 -23.15 -2.05
N GLU A 234 -9.52 -24.33 -2.47
CA GLU A 234 -10.77 -24.90 -1.97
C GLU A 234 -10.73 -25.11 -0.45
N GLY A 235 -11.82 -24.71 0.22
CA GLY A 235 -11.90 -24.76 1.69
C GLY A 235 -10.94 -23.80 2.40
N GLU A 236 -10.55 -22.70 1.75
CA GLU A 236 -9.71 -21.67 2.33
C GLU A 236 -10.46 -20.85 3.36
N GLY A 237 -9.77 -20.56 4.49
CA GLY A 237 -10.24 -19.60 5.49
C GLY A 237 -9.89 -18.16 5.13
N ILE A 238 -10.61 -17.23 5.72
CA ILE A 238 -10.31 -15.80 5.66
C ILE A 238 -10.11 -15.26 7.07
N TYR A 239 -9.14 -14.37 7.27
CA TYR A 239 -8.92 -13.72 8.58
C TYR A 239 -10.14 -12.96 9.06
N SER A 240 -10.28 -12.81 10.38
CA SER A 240 -11.36 -12.02 10.97
C SER A 240 -11.23 -10.54 10.64
N ALA A 241 -12.32 -9.79 10.73
CA ALA A 241 -12.30 -8.35 10.50
C ALA A 241 -11.37 -7.63 11.50
N GLU A 242 -11.29 -8.12 12.75
CA GLU A 242 -10.37 -7.60 13.78
C GLU A 242 -8.91 -7.80 13.36
N ARG A 243 -8.55 -8.98 12.83
CA ARG A 243 -7.18 -9.22 12.36
C ARG A 243 -6.83 -8.33 11.17
N LEU A 244 -7.74 -8.18 10.21
CA LEU A 244 -7.55 -7.28 9.07
C LEU A 244 -7.47 -5.80 9.48
N PHE A 245 -8.28 -5.40 10.47
CA PHE A 245 -8.19 -4.06 11.04
C PHE A 245 -6.88 -3.85 11.80
N GLN A 246 -6.38 -4.86 12.50
CA GLN A 246 -5.06 -4.80 13.14
C GLN A 246 -3.95 -4.60 12.08
N MET A 247 -4.00 -5.33 10.96
CA MET A 247 -3.07 -5.10 9.83
C MET A 247 -3.17 -3.66 9.30
N TYR A 248 -4.38 -3.11 9.18
CA TYR A 248 -4.57 -1.72 8.78
C TYR A 248 -3.89 -0.73 9.75
N LEU A 249 -4.03 -0.92 11.06
CA LEU A 249 -3.35 -0.09 12.06
C LEU A 249 -1.83 -0.25 12.00
N GLU A 250 -1.34 -1.45 11.71
CA GLU A 250 0.08 -1.79 11.67
C GLU A 250 0.77 -1.45 10.34
N THR A 251 0.01 -1.07 9.31
CA THR A 251 0.52 -0.64 8.00
C THR A 251 0.19 0.82 7.73
N VAL A 252 -1.07 1.13 7.39
CA VAL A 252 -1.52 2.51 7.14
C VAL A 252 -1.30 3.38 8.37
N GLY A 253 -1.56 2.86 9.55
CA GLY A 253 -1.29 3.55 10.83
C GLY A 253 0.19 3.66 11.19
N ARG A 254 1.11 3.14 10.36
CA ARG A 254 2.57 3.24 10.51
C ARG A 254 3.26 3.72 9.23
N ASN A 255 2.61 4.65 8.53
CA ASN A 255 3.19 5.33 7.35
C ASN A 255 3.54 4.38 6.19
N ALA A 256 2.75 3.31 5.96
CA ALA A 256 2.93 2.40 4.83
C ALA A 256 1.66 2.31 3.98
N THR A 257 1.81 2.07 2.69
CA THR A 257 0.71 1.61 1.85
C THR A 257 0.37 0.17 2.23
N PHE A 258 -0.91 -0.15 2.37
CA PHE A 258 -1.37 -1.50 2.65
C PHE A 258 -1.94 -2.16 1.40
N ILE A 259 -1.31 -3.24 0.95
CA ILE A 259 -1.74 -4.09 -0.15
C ILE A 259 -2.34 -5.36 0.41
N LEU A 260 -3.68 -5.48 0.37
CA LEU A 260 -4.38 -6.67 0.85
C LEU A 260 -4.82 -7.54 -0.31
N ASN A 261 -4.24 -8.73 -0.41
CA ASN A 261 -4.59 -9.70 -1.44
C ASN A 261 -5.92 -10.40 -1.14
N ILE A 262 -6.84 -10.34 -2.11
CA ILE A 262 -8.16 -10.97 -2.07
C ILE A 262 -8.35 -11.79 -3.36
N PRO A 263 -8.00 -13.09 -3.38
CA PRO A 263 -8.01 -13.87 -4.61
C PRO A 263 -9.43 -14.26 -5.06
N PRO A 264 -9.76 -14.11 -6.36
CA PRO A 264 -10.95 -14.71 -6.95
C PRO A 264 -10.86 -16.25 -6.95
N ASP A 265 -11.99 -16.92 -6.89
CA ASP A 265 -12.08 -18.36 -7.01
C ASP A 265 -12.06 -18.84 -8.49
N LYS A 266 -12.20 -20.14 -8.68
CA LYS A 266 -12.22 -20.78 -10.02
C LYS A 266 -13.35 -20.31 -10.95
N THR A 267 -14.34 -19.56 -10.46
CA THR A 267 -15.40 -18.98 -11.26
C THR A 267 -15.06 -17.58 -11.78
N GLY A 268 -13.95 -17.00 -11.32
CA GLY A 268 -13.53 -15.64 -11.63
C GLY A 268 -14.14 -14.57 -10.75
N LYS A 269 -14.80 -14.94 -9.65
CA LYS A 269 -15.43 -14.05 -8.68
C LYS A 269 -14.82 -14.20 -7.30
N LEU A 270 -14.89 -13.17 -6.49
CA LEU A 270 -14.57 -13.30 -5.07
C LEU A 270 -15.64 -14.15 -4.39
N PRO A 271 -15.25 -15.15 -3.56
CA PRO A 271 -16.19 -15.92 -2.74
C PRO A 271 -17.07 -15.02 -1.87
N ALA A 272 -18.31 -15.44 -1.62
CA ALA A 272 -19.26 -14.68 -0.81
C ALA A 272 -18.70 -14.34 0.59
N GLN A 273 -17.95 -15.27 1.19
CA GLN A 273 -17.30 -15.05 2.49
C GLN A 273 -16.25 -13.92 2.41
N THR A 274 -15.48 -13.79 1.31
CA THR A 274 -14.52 -12.69 1.10
C THR A 274 -15.28 -11.37 0.96
N VAL A 275 -16.33 -11.32 0.14
CA VAL A 275 -17.17 -10.13 -0.04
C VAL A 275 -17.75 -9.65 1.30
N ASN A 276 -18.28 -10.56 2.11
CA ASN A 276 -18.85 -10.22 3.42
C ASN A 276 -17.75 -9.71 4.38
N ARG A 277 -16.57 -10.34 4.39
CA ARG A 277 -15.45 -9.91 5.22
C ARG A 277 -14.95 -8.51 4.86
N MET A 278 -14.94 -8.14 3.58
CA MET A 278 -14.59 -6.78 3.16
C MET A 278 -15.60 -5.75 3.68
N LYS A 279 -16.90 -6.06 3.65
CA LYS A 279 -17.93 -5.20 4.24
C LYS A 279 -17.77 -5.05 5.76
N GLU A 280 -17.50 -6.16 6.46
CA GLU A 280 -17.26 -6.14 7.92
C GLU A 280 -16.04 -5.28 8.27
N LEU A 281 -14.95 -5.39 7.51
CA LEU A 281 -13.76 -4.56 7.68
C LEU A 281 -14.09 -3.08 7.47
N GLY A 282 -14.80 -2.73 6.41
CA GLY A 282 -15.19 -1.35 6.12
C GLY A 282 -16.09 -0.76 7.22
N GLN A 283 -17.05 -1.54 7.72
CA GLN A 283 -17.89 -1.14 8.84
C GLN A 283 -17.07 -0.91 10.11
N MET A 284 -16.12 -1.80 10.39
CA MET A 284 -15.23 -1.67 11.56
C MET A 284 -14.36 -0.41 11.48
N ILE A 285 -13.74 -0.13 10.31
CA ILE A 285 -12.98 1.10 10.08
C ILE A 285 -13.87 2.33 10.31
N THR A 286 -15.07 2.34 9.72
CA THR A 286 -16.03 3.45 9.86
C THR A 286 -16.47 3.64 11.32
N ASN A 287 -16.78 2.55 12.01
CA ASN A 287 -17.24 2.63 13.41
C ASN A 287 -16.14 3.09 14.37
N ARG A 288 -14.88 2.69 14.10
CA ARG A 288 -13.75 2.97 14.98
C ARG A 288 -13.03 4.27 14.67
N LEU A 289 -13.04 4.70 13.40
CA LEU A 289 -12.28 5.86 12.91
C LEU A 289 -13.14 6.84 12.10
N GLY A 290 -14.47 6.78 12.22
CA GLY A 290 -15.38 7.65 11.46
C GLY A 290 -15.84 8.90 12.21
N ASN A 291 -15.84 8.87 13.53
CA ASN A 291 -16.25 10.01 14.36
C ASN A 291 -15.02 10.73 14.93
N ASP A 292 -14.60 11.78 14.26
CA ASP A 292 -13.43 12.57 14.66
C ASP A 292 -13.80 13.64 15.69
N LEU A 293 -13.48 13.37 16.94
CA LEU A 293 -13.75 14.24 18.08
C LEU A 293 -12.84 15.47 18.12
N ALA A 294 -11.68 15.43 17.41
CA ALA A 294 -10.77 16.59 17.37
C ALA A 294 -11.41 17.82 16.73
N LYS A 295 -12.38 17.63 15.83
CA LYS A 295 -13.13 18.74 15.18
C LYS A 295 -13.93 19.61 16.15
N ASN A 296 -14.29 19.07 17.30
CA ASN A 296 -15.05 19.76 18.33
C ASN A 296 -14.19 20.16 19.54
N ALA A 297 -12.88 19.99 19.46
CA ALA A 297 -11.95 20.41 20.50
C ALA A 297 -11.48 21.85 20.28
N GLN A 298 -11.16 22.56 21.36
CA GLN A 298 -10.30 23.73 21.30
C GLN A 298 -8.86 23.23 21.13
N VAL A 299 -8.12 23.79 20.17
CA VAL A 299 -6.76 23.39 19.87
C VAL A 299 -5.80 24.53 20.13
N GLU A 300 -4.80 24.27 20.97
CA GLU A 300 -3.75 25.23 21.30
C GLU A 300 -2.36 24.62 21.00
N ALA A 301 -1.44 25.47 20.52
CA ALA A 301 -0.07 25.09 20.27
C ALA A 301 0.87 25.79 21.24
N SER A 302 1.93 25.08 21.71
CA SER A 302 2.98 25.70 22.55
C SER A 302 3.89 26.64 21.76
N ALA A 303 3.96 26.47 20.44
CA ALA A 303 4.66 27.36 19.50
C ALA A 303 3.97 27.32 18.14
N THR A 304 3.91 28.47 17.47
CA THR A 304 3.31 28.63 16.15
C THR A 304 4.21 29.55 15.32
N ARG A 305 4.38 29.21 14.04
CA ARG A 305 5.18 29.99 13.10
C ARG A 305 4.62 31.41 12.95
N GLN A 306 5.50 32.38 13.15
CA GLN A 306 5.17 33.81 13.07
C GLN A 306 5.59 34.43 11.73
N ALA A 307 6.49 33.81 11.00
CA ALA A 307 7.08 34.36 9.79
C ALA A 307 6.20 34.12 8.55
N GLY A 308 6.00 35.17 7.74
CA GLY A 308 5.38 35.09 6.44
C GLY A 308 3.87 35.39 6.45
N ALA A 309 3.53 36.63 6.50
CA ALA A 309 2.21 37.20 6.77
C ALA A 309 1.05 36.84 5.80
N SER A 310 1.26 36.02 4.77
CA SER A 310 0.19 35.69 3.80
C SER A 310 -0.49 34.34 4.06
N VAL A 311 0.01 33.50 4.96
CA VAL A 311 -0.51 32.18 5.30
C VAL A 311 -0.52 31.99 6.81
N SER A 312 -1.64 31.52 7.36
CA SER A 312 -1.75 31.11 8.76
C SER A 312 -1.15 29.72 8.96
N TYR A 313 -0.38 29.53 10.05
CA TYR A 313 0.18 28.24 10.47
C TYR A 313 -0.36 27.82 11.84
N GLU A 314 -1.54 28.28 12.18
CA GLU A 314 -2.16 28.14 13.50
C GLU A 314 -2.53 26.71 13.85
N ALA A 315 -2.68 26.45 15.15
CA ALA A 315 -3.05 25.14 15.68
C ALA A 315 -4.36 24.59 15.08
N GLY A 316 -5.34 25.46 14.80
CA GLY A 316 -6.64 25.10 14.22
C GLY A 316 -6.55 24.44 12.83
N ASN A 317 -5.48 24.70 12.08
CA ASN A 317 -5.28 24.13 10.75
C ASN A 317 -5.24 22.59 10.76
N VAL A 318 -4.92 21.95 11.90
CA VAL A 318 -4.88 20.49 11.99
C VAL A 318 -6.27 19.84 12.07
N THR A 319 -7.34 20.63 12.21
CA THR A 319 -8.72 20.15 12.32
C THR A 319 -9.69 20.76 11.31
N ASP A 320 -9.23 21.67 10.46
CA ASP A 320 -10.04 22.41 9.48
C ASP A 320 -10.51 21.56 8.28
N GLY A 321 -9.87 20.42 8.05
CA GLY A 321 -10.18 19.50 6.95
C GLY A 321 -9.57 19.89 5.61
N ASP A 322 -8.82 20.98 5.52
CA ASP A 322 -8.09 21.38 4.32
C ASP A 322 -6.69 20.73 4.31
N LYS A 323 -6.42 19.94 3.28
CA LYS A 323 -5.11 19.27 3.09
C LYS A 323 -3.99 20.22 2.65
N ASN A 324 -4.27 21.48 2.40
CA ASN A 324 -3.30 22.48 1.98
C ASN A 324 -2.86 23.40 3.12
N THR A 325 -3.60 23.42 4.21
CA THR A 325 -3.25 24.12 5.45
C THR A 325 -2.50 23.18 6.40
N TYR A 326 -1.72 23.73 7.30
CA TYR A 326 -0.99 22.95 8.31
C TYR A 326 -0.55 23.86 9.47
N TRP A 327 -0.42 23.27 10.65
CA TRP A 327 0.30 23.88 11.77
C TRP A 327 1.80 23.69 11.58
N ALA A 328 2.57 24.72 11.90
CA ALA A 328 4.03 24.72 11.88
C ALA A 328 4.62 25.56 13.01
N THR A 329 5.88 25.26 13.37
CA THR A 329 6.71 26.14 14.22
C THR A 329 7.66 26.96 13.37
N ASP A 330 8.34 27.95 13.98
CA ASP A 330 9.42 28.69 13.32
C ASP A 330 10.61 27.76 13.01
N ASP A 331 11.41 28.17 12.02
CA ASP A 331 12.63 27.46 11.64
C ASP A 331 13.57 27.32 12.84
N GLY A 332 14.15 26.13 13.01
CA GLY A 332 15.00 25.80 14.15
C GLY A 332 14.26 25.33 15.40
N THR A 333 12.94 25.47 15.49
CA THR A 333 12.13 24.92 16.57
C THR A 333 11.68 23.51 16.20
N THR A 334 12.33 22.48 16.75
CA THR A 334 12.09 21.06 16.42
C THR A 334 11.22 20.34 17.45
N SER A 335 10.82 21.02 18.53
CA SER A 335 9.97 20.50 19.60
C SER A 335 8.85 21.47 19.92
N ALA A 336 7.63 20.97 19.93
CA ALA A 336 6.43 21.73 20.30
C ALA A 336 5.25 20.79 20.56
N SER A 337 4.20 21.29 21.20
CA SER A 337 2.99 20.50 21.50
C SER A 337 1.74 21.12 20.94
N LEU A 338 0.76 20.25 20.63
CA LEU A 338 -0.64 20.59 20.38
C LEU A 338 -1.48 20.00 21.52
N THR A 339 -2.36 20.81 22.10
CA THR A 339 -3.29 20.40 23.15
C THR A 339 -4.72 20.58 22.66
N PHE A 340 -5.49 19.50 22.72
CA PHE A 340 -6.90 19.42 22.36
C PHE A 340 -7.72 19.36 23.65
N THR A 341 -8.69 20.23 23.82
CA THR A 341 -9.49 20.31 25.04
C THR A 341 -10.99 20.34 24.71
N TRP A 342 -11.78 19.59 25.48
CA TRP A 342 -13.24 19.57 25.40
C TRP A 342 -13.85 20.11 26.68
N ASP A 343 -15.04 20.66 26.61
CA ASP A 343 -15.79 21.14 27.77
C ASP A 343 -16.11 20.01 28.76
N THR A 344 -16.38 18.82 28.21
CA THR A 344 -16.66 17.60 28.98
C THR A 344 -15.76 16.45 28.55
N PRO A 345 -15.42 15.53 29.49
CA PRO A 345 -14.62 14.36 29.13
C PRO A 345 -15.24 13.50 28.03
N GLN A 346 -14.44 13.10 27.07
CA GLN A 346 -14.77 12.20 25.98
C GLN A 346 -14.21 10.80 26.26
N THR A 347 -14.74 9.78 25.59
CA THR A 347 -14.13 8.44 25.57
C THR A 347 -13.35 8.29 24.29
N LEU A 348 -12.04 8.12 24.39
CA LEU A 348 -11.09 8.16 23.29
C LEU A 348 -10.41 6.81 23.11
N HIS A 349 -10.18 6.41 21.86
CA HIS A 349 -9.57 5.13 21.50
C HIS A 349 -8.27 5.29 20.69
N TYR A 350 -8.24 6.21 19.73
CA TYR A 350 -7.12 6.40 18.82
C TYR A 350 -6.78 7.88 18.63
N VAL A 351 -5.50 8.14 18.39
CA VAL A 351 -5.00 9.41 17.86
C VAL A 351 -4.37 9.14 16.49
N SER A 352 -4.80 9.86 15.47
CA SER A 352 -4.24 9.82 14.12
C SER A 352 -3.59 11.16 13.82
N MET A 353 -2.37 11.12 13.28
CA MET A 353 -1.60 12.31 12.92
C MET A 353 -1.07 12.16 11.50
N MET A 354 -1.00 13.28 10.77
CA MET A 354 -0.45 13.34 9.41
C MET A 354 0.46 14.55 9.27
N GLU A 355 1.72 14.31 8.88
CA GLU A 355 2.62 15.40 8.51
C GLU A 355 2.23 16.00 7.16
N PHE A 356 2.52 17.27 6.94
CA PHE A 356 2.39 17.91 5.63
C PHE A 356 3.51 17.41 4.70
N ILE A 357 3.34 16.19 4.22
CA ILE A 357 4.38 15.39 3.57
C ILE A 357 4.95 16.00 2.29
N ARG A 358 4.25 16.95 1.67
CA ARG A 358 4.73 17.72 0.51
C ARG A 358 6.02 18.48 0.78
N LEU A 359 6.29 18.80 2.05
CA LEU A 359 7.53 19.45 2.52
C LEU A 359 8.47 18.46 3.25
N GLY A 360 8.25 17.17 3.10
CA GLY A 360 9.05 16.10 3.63
C GLY A 360 8.57 15.55 4.97
N GLN A 361 8.99 14.34 5.29
CA GLN A 361 8.80 13.70 6.58
C GLN A 361 9.86 14.21 7.56
N ARG A 362 9.45 14.67 8.74
CA ARG A 362 10.35 15.39 9.68
C ARG A 362 10.34 14.84 11.10
N VAL A 363 9.21 14.37 11.60
CA VAL A 363 9.07 13.96 13.00
C VAL A 363 9.88 12.70 13.27
N LYS A 364 10.73 12.75 14.31
CA LYS A 364 11.62 11.68 14.78
C LYS A 364 11.08 11.01 16.03
N SER A 365 10.44 11.80 16.90
CA SER A 365 9.83 11.29 18.13
C SER A 365 8.71 12.20 18.61
N PHE A 366 7.69 11.59 19.21
CA PHE A 366 6.57 12.30 19.80
C PHE A 366 6.07 11.60 21.06
N THR A 367 5.19 12.23 21.82
CA THR A 367 4.51 11.68 22.99
C THR A 367 3.03 12.02 22.91
N ILE A 368 2.17 11.10 23.33
CA ILE A 368 0.73 11.33 23.49
C ILE A 368 0.38 11.18 24.95
N GLU A 369 -0.29 12.17 25.51
CA GLU A 369 -0.76 12.18 26.88
C GLU A 369 -2.24 12.57 26.92
N THR A 370 -2.96 12.05 27.91
CA THR A 370 -4.37 12.41 28.15
C THR A 370 -4.54 12.92 29.57
N SER A 371 -5.52 13.79 29.76
CA SER A 371 -5.89 14.31 31.08
C SER A 371 -7.40 14.23 31.26
N GLU A 372 -7.87 13.70 32.38
CA GLU A 372 -9.27 13.63 32.74
C GLU A 372 -9.77 14.96 33.35
N ASP A 373 -8.90 15.64 34.09
CA ASP A 373 -9.18 16.91 34.76
C ASP A 373 -8.75 18.16 33.97
N GLY A 374 -8.01 17.99 32.87
CA GLY A 374 -7.45 19.06 32.04
C GLY A 374 -6.10 19.56 32.51
N THR A 375 -5.56 19.07 33.64
CA THR A 375 -4.33 19.56 34.26
C THR A 375 -3.29 18.48 34.50
N THR A 376 -3.70 17.30 34.91
CA THR A 376 -2.81 16.15 35.18
C THR A 376 -2.75 15.24 33.98
N PHE A 377 -1.60 15.17 33.30
CA PHE A 377 -1.43 14.41 32.08
C PHE A 377 -0.78 13.05 32.34
N THR A 378 -1.30 12.02 31.71
CA THR A 378 -0.81 10.64 31.74
C THR A 378 -0.44 10.18 30.34
N ARG A 379 0.77 9.65 30.17
CA ARG A 379 1.25 9.11 28.89
C ARG A 379 0.39 7.93 28.44
N ARG A 380 0.14 7.87 27.11
CA ARG A 380 -0.66 6.85 26.43
C ARG A 380 0.15 6.12 25.36
N GLY A 381 -0.44 5.03 24.85
CA GLY A 381 0.18 4.16 23.86
C GLY A 381 0.92 2.95 24.45
N GLY A 382 1.03 2.83 25.77
CA GLY A 382 1.67 1.68 26.43
C GLY A 382 3.12 1.49 25.98
N ASN A 383 3.44 0.30 25.43
CA ASN A 383 4.77 -0.05 24.92
C ASN A 383 5.00 0.37 23.45
N ILE A 384 4.06 1.09 22.82
CA ILE A 384 4.20 1.55 21.42
C ILE A 384 5.32 2.57 21.36
N LYS A 385 6.26 2.37 20.44
CA LYS A 385 7.29 3.37 20.13
C LYS A 385 6.66 4.54 19.39
N THR A 386 6.77 5.72 19.94
CA THR A 386 6.27 6.97 19.38
C THR A 386 7.44 7.70 18.68
N THR A 387 7.77 7.21 17.48
CA THR A 387 8.89 7.69 16.66
C THR A 387 8.38 8.52 15.49
N THR A 388 8.32 7.93 14.27
CA THR A 388 7.92 8.66 13.07
C THR A 388 6.40 8.82 12.95
N ILE A 389 5.96 9.90 12.31
CA ILE A 389 4.57 10.14 11.90
C ILE A 389 4.42 9.85 10.41
N GLY A 390 5.04 10.66 9.55
CA GLY A 390 4.93 10.54 8.10
C GLY A 390 3.55 10.90 7.55
N TYR A 391 3.16 10.23 6.46
CA TYR A 391 1.86 10.46 5.83
C TYR A 391 0.69 10.15 6.76
N LYS A 392 0.79 9.08 7.58
CA LYS A 392 -0.20 8.78 8.61
C LYS A 392 0.39 7.93 9.73
N ARG A 393 0.13 8.34 10.95
CA ARG A 393 0.41 7.57 12.17
C ARG A 393 -0.87 7.45 12.98
N ILE A 394 -1.30 6.23 13.28
CA ILE A 394 -2.43 5.96 14.17
C ILE A 394 -1.90 5.26 15.42
N VAL A 395 -2.21 5.81 16.59
CA VAL A 395 -1.77 5.28 17.88
C VAL A 395 -2.99 4.89 18.71
N PRO A 396 -3.16 3.60 19.06
CA PRO A 396 -4.13 3.17 20.05
C PRO A 396 -3.75 3.69 21.44
N LEU A 397 -4.67 4.34 22.15
CA LEU A 397 -4.37 4.98 23.43
C LEU A 397 -4.16 3.99 24.59
N ASN A 398 -4.82 2.84 24.54
CA ASN A 398 -4.71 1.78 25.56
C ASN A 398 -3.69 0.67 25.22
N GLY A 399 -2.80 0.89 24.25
CA GLY A 399 -1.80 -0.09 23.84
C GLY A 399 -2.23 -0.91 22.61
N ASN A 400 -1.34 -1.79 22.17
CA ASN A 400 -1.36 -2.36 20.81
C ASN A 400 -2.10 -3.70 20.71
N THR A 401 -3.17 -3.95 21.43
CA THR A 401 -3.92 -5.19 21.27
C THR A 401 -5.26 -4.94 20.58
N ALA A 402 -5.67 -5.86 19.70
CA ALA A 402 -6.98 -5.82 19.05
C ALA A 402 -8.14 -5.74 20.08
N ASN A 403 -7.93 -6.26 21.30
CA ASN A 403 -8.86 -6.25 22.40
C ASN A 403 -8.83 -4.93 23.21
N SER A 404 -7.90 -4.04 22.99
CA SER A 404 -7.79 -2.77 23.73
C SER A 404 -8.77 -1.69 23.26
N TYR A 405 -9.46 -1.91 22.14
CA TYR A 405 -10.45 -0.97 21.63
C TYR A 405 -11.61 -0.73 22.60
N ASP A 406 -12.11 -1.80 23.22
CA ASP A 406 -13.33 -1.74 24.02
C ASP A 406 -13.14 -0.96 25.34
N ALA A 407 -11.92 -0.74 25.79
CA ALA A 407 -11.61 -0.13 27.06
C ALA A 407 -11.41 1.39 27.03
N GLY A 408 -11.65 2.12 25.95
CA GLY A 408 -11.47 3.58 25.78
C GLY A 408 -10.79 4.37 26.91
N VAL A 409 -10.24 5.49 26.64
CA VAL A 409 -9.64 6.38 27.64
C VAL A 409 -10.56 7.55 27.87
N LYS A 410 -10.99 7.78 29.11
CA LYS A 410 -11.76 8.95 29.47
C LYS A 410 -10.82 10.16 29.60
N ALA A 411 -11.06 11.21 28.82
CA ALA A 411 -10.21 12.39 28.85
C ALA A 411 -10.96 13.66 28.49
N LYS A 412 -10.61 14.76 29.19
CA LYS A 412 -11.01 16.13 28.87
C LYS A 412 -9.97 16.83 28.01
N ALA A 413 -8.72 16.34 28.01
CA ALA A 413 -7.67 16.89 27.15
C ALA A 413 -6.75 15.80 26.60
N VAL A 414 -6.23 16.02 25.38
CA VAL A 414 -5.16 15.25 24.76
C VAL A 414 -4.03 16.20 24.41
N ARG A 415 -2.80 15.86 24.80
CA ARG A 415 -1.61 16.59 24.40
C ARG A 415 -0.70 15.71 23.55
N ILE A 416 -0.35 16.20 22.37
CA ILE A 416 0.61 15.60 21.45
C ILE A 416 1.85 16.48 21.47
N THR A 417 2.96 15.94 21.94
CA THR A 417 4.24 16.65 21.98
C THR A 417 5.16 16.04 20.93
N ILE A 418 5.59 16.84 19.96
CA ILE A 418 6.72 16.51 19.11
C ILE A 418 7.97 16.75 19.93
N ASN A 419 8.73 15.70 20.24
CA ASN A 419 9.92 15.78 21.09
C ASN A 419 11.17 16.13 20.26
N ASP A 420 11.25 15.62 19.03
CA ASP A 420 12.36 15.86 18.10
C ASP A 420 11.88 15.72 16.64
N ALA A 421 12.43 16.54 15.77
CA ALA A 421 12.19 16.55 14.33
C ALA A 421 13.42 17.00 13.56
N LYS A 422 13.54 16.61 12.30
CA LYS A 422 14.66 17.00 11.40
C LYS A 422 14.66 18.49 11.07
N ALA A 423 13.51 19.13 11.14
CA ALA A 423 13.27 20.56 10.94
C ALA A 423 12.00 20.95 11.70
N CYS A 424 11.52 22.18 11.58
CA CYS A 424 10.24 22.57 12.15
C CYS A 424 9.14 21.57 11.80
N PRO A 425 8.40 21.01 12.78
CA PRO A 425 7.30 20.07 12.51
C PRO A 425 6.18 20.73 11.73
N LEU A 426 5.53 19.96 10.87
CA LEU A 426 4.43 20.37 10.02
C LEU A 426 3.33 19.30 10.10
N LEU A 427 2.23 19.57 10.81
CA LEU A 427 1.09 18.68 10.84
C LEU A 427 -0.09 19.32 10.11
N HIS A 428 -0.67 18.62 9.13
CA HIS A 428 -1.86 19.12 8.45
C HIS A 428 -3.17 18.51 8.96
N THR A 429 -3.10 17.34 9.62
CA THR A 429 -4.29 16.73 10.18
C THR A 429 -3.96 16.00 11.49
N VAL A 430 -4.76 16.24 12.48
CA VAL A 430 -4.86 15.42 13.70
C VAL A 430 -6.33 15.05 13.88
N SER A 431 -6.58 13.76 14.05
CA SER A 431 -7.91 13.23 14.36
C SER A 431 -7.86 12.41 15.64
N ILE A 432 -8.91 12.48 16.43
CA ILE A 432 -9.05 11.77 17.70
C ILE A 432 -10.39 11.04 17.71
N TYR A 433 -10.33 9.72 17.96
CA TYR A 433 -11.50 8.83 17.84
C TYR A 433 -11.83 8.14 19.16
#